data_8ac660142982cd5c612d3ec303665c23
#
_entry.id   8ac660142982cd5c612d3ec303665c23
#
_cell.length_a   1.000
_cell.length_b   1.000
_cell.length_c   1.000
_cell.angle_alpha   90.00
_cell.angle_beta   90.00
_cell.angle_gamma   90.00
#
_symmetry.space_group_name_H-M   'P 1'
#
loop_
_entity.id
_entity.type
_entity.pdbx_description
1 polymer ?
#
loop_
_entity_poly.entity_id
_entity_poly.type
_entity_poly.pdbx_seq_one_letter_code
_entity_poly.pdbx_strand_id
1 'polypeptide(L)'
;QDAASAIPVQLLGSLAGKSALDLCAAPGGKTLQLCAAGAAVTSVDQSAQRLERLRDNLKRTRLEAQVIVADALTFNPETTFDAVLLDAPCSATGTIRRHPDLPYIKTAAQIGTLARVQSGMLAQAAKLVKPGGVLIYCVCSLEAAEGERQIAPFLVRHSQFTISPISAGECGIETHMLTEQGFLRTLPHMATGRSPGLDGFFAARLTRSF
;
A
#
# COMPACT_ATOMS: atom_id res chain seq x y z
N GLN A 1 0.40 -13.99 -4.00
CA GLN A 1 0.51 -12.54 -4.16
C GLN A 1 1.22 -12.25 -5.47
N ASP A 2 0.71 -11.26 -6.25
CA ASP A 2 1.39 -10.80 -7.45
C ASP A 2 2.71 -10.08 -7.11
N ALA A 3 3.70 -10.16 -8.01
CA ALA A 3 5.01 -9.56 -7.76
C ALA A 3 4.92 -8.04 -7.57
N ALA A 4 4.07 -7.33 -8.35
CA ALA A 4 3.87 -5.90 -8.19
C ALA A 4 3.33 -5.54 -6.80
N SER A 5 2.38 -6.33 -6.27
CA SER A 5 1.80 -6.09 -4.95
C SER A 5 2.73 -6.44 -3.78
N ALA A 6 3.85 -7.13 -4.04
CA ALA A 6 4.87 -7.45 -3.05
C ALA A 6 5.93 -6.34 -2.87
N ILE A 7 6.08 -5.47 -3.86
CA ILE A 7 7.09 -4.39 -3.87
C ILE A 7 6.87 -3.37 -2.73
N PRO A 8 5.65 -2.90 -2.43
CA PRO A 8 5.42 -1.83 -1.44
C PRO A 8 6.06 -2.08 -0.07
N VAL A 9 6.03 -3.32 0.42
CA VAL A 9 6.66 -3.65 1.71
C VAL A 9 8.18 -3.51 1.64
N GLN A 10 8.80 -3.91 0.53
CA GLN A 10 10.25 -3.80 0.33
C GLN A 10 10.71 -2.33 0.27
N LEU A 11 9.85 -1.44 -0.25
CA LEU A 11 10.11 0.01 -0.31
C LEU A 11 10.15 0.71 1.06
N LEU A 12 9.70 0.05 2.13
CA LEU A 12 9.83 0.55 3.50
C LEU A 12 11.26 0.44 4.05
N GLY A 13 12.14 -0.26 3.35
CA GLY A 13 13.53 -0.48 3.75
C GLY A 13 13.68 -1.44 4.92
N SER A 14 14.70 -1.25 5.76
CA SER A 14 14.94 -2.13 6.92
C SER A 14 13.87 -1.94 7.99
N LEU A 15 13.19 -3.04 8.34
CA LEU A 15 12.09 -3.06 9.31
C LEU A 15 12.44 -3.81 10.61
N ALA A 16 13.63 -4.41 10.70
CA ALA A 16 14.04 -5.15 11.89
C ALA A 16 13.98 -4.27 13.15
N GLY A 17 13.18 -4.68 14.12
CA GLY A 17 12.97 -3.97 15.38
C GLY A 17 12.12 -2.70 15.30
N LYS A 18 11.54 -2.38 14.13
CA LYS A 18 10.65 -1.22 13.92
C LYS A 18 9.19 -1.59 14.12
N SER A 19 8.38 -0.61 14.51
CA SER A 19 6.93 -0.73 14.52
C SER A 19 6.36 -0.44 13.13
N ALA A 20 5.48 -1.32 12.64
CA ALA A 20 4.82 -1.16 11.35
C ALA A 20 3.30 -1.27 11.47
N LEU A 21 2.59 -0.42 10.74
CA LEU A 21 1.13 -0.45 10.61
C LEU A 21 0.75 -0.83 9.19
N ASP A 22 -0.10 -1.85 9.05
CA ASP A 22 -0.70 -2.28 7.79
C ASP A 22 -2.19 -1.90 7.80
N LEU A 23 -2.55 -0.89 7.04
CA LEU A 23 -3.94 -0.43 6.89
C LEU A 23 -4.60 -1.08 5.67
N CYS A 24 -5.84 -1.55 5.85
CA CYS A 24 -6.59 -2.36 4.89
C CYS A 24 -5.90 -3.72 4.65
N ALA A 25 -5.45 -4.34 5.74
CA ALA A 25 -4.47 -5.42 5.76
C ALA A 25 -4.94 -6.75 5.16
N ALA A 26 -6.25 -7.04 5.21
CA ALA A 26 -6.77 -8.34 4.81
C ALA A 26 -6.67 -8.56 3.28
N PRO A 27 -6.30 -9.76 2.84
CA PRO A 27 -6.17 -11.04 3.54
C PRO A 27 -4.79 -11.32 4.19
N GLY A 28 -3.87 -10.34 4.29
CA GLY A 28 -2.66 -10.44 5.07
C GLY A 28 -1.35 -10.66 4.30
N GLY A 29 -1.36 -10.60 2.97
CA GLY A 29 -0.14 -10.82 2.17
C GLY A 29 0.99 -9.84 2.50
N LYS A 30 0.65 -8.56 2.71
CA LYS A 30 1.61 -7.51 3.08
C LYS A 30 1.96 -7.56 4.57
N THR A 31 0.98 -7.86 5.44
CA THR A 31 1.22 -8.14 6.86
C THR A 31 2.30 -9.21 7.04
N LEU A 32 2.18 -10.35 6.35
CA LEU A 32 3.16 -11.45 6.45
C LEU A 32 4.55 -11.03 5.99
N GLN A 33 4.64 -10.20 4.94
CA GLN A 33 5.92 -9.65 4.48
C GLN A 33 6.55 -8.72 5.54
N LEU A 34 5.75 -7.84 6.17
CA LEU A 34 6.21 -6.95 7.24
C LEU A 34 6.73 -7.75 8.44
N CYS A 35 6.00 -8.79 8.86
CA CYS A 35 6.42 -9.69 9.95
C CYS A 35 7.72 -10.42 9.58
N ALA A 36 7.81 -10.97 8.36
CA ALA A 36 9.00 -11.67 7.88
C ALA A 36 10.23 -10.75 7.77
N ALA A 37 10.02 -9.44 7.57
CA ALA A 37 11.07 -8.43 7.59
C ALA A 37 11.49 -8.00 9.02
N GLY A 38 10.92 -8.61 10.06
CA GLY A 38 11.27 -8.39 11.47
C GLY A 38 10.61 -7.18 12.13
N ALA A 39 9.52 -6.67 11.56
CA ALA A 39 8.74 -5.59 12.16
C ALA A 39 7.81 -6.12 13.27
N ALA A 40 7.57 -5.28 14.29
CA ALA A 40 6.42 -5.43 15.18
C ALA A 40 5.18 -4.85 14.48
N VAL A 41 4.29 -5.74 14.00
CA VAL A 41 3.21 -5.37 13.06
C VAL A 41 1.88 -5.21 13.78
N THR A 42 1.20 -4.11 13.51
CA THR A 42 -0.24 -3.92 13.77
C THR A 42 -0.97 -3.91 12.42
N SER A 43 -1.97 -4.78 12.28
CA SER A 43 -2.77 -4.94 11.05
C SER A 43 -4.20 -4.54 11.31
N VAL A 44 -4.73 -3.65 10.49
CA VAL A 44 -6.07 -3.09 10.63
C VAL A 44 -6.88 -3.33 9.35
N ASP A 45 -8.09 -3.87 9.50
CA ASP A 45 -9.08 -3.97 8.41
C ASP A 45 -10.48 -3.85 9.00
N GLN A 46 -11.41 -3.24 8.27
CA GLN A 46 -12.78 -3.09 8.73
C GLN A 46 -13.59 -4.39 8.70
N SER A 47 -13.17 -5.39 7.94
CA SER A 47 -13.87 -6.66 7.75
C SER A 47 -13.34 -7.74 8.69
N ALA A 48 -14.09 -8.02 9.77
CA ALA A 48 -13.78 -9.13 10.66
C ALA A 48 -13.65 -10.46 9.91
N GLN A 49 -14.54 -10.71 8.92
CA GLN A 49 -14.52 -11.94 8.12
C GLN A 49 -13.24 -12.06 7.26
N ARG A 50 -12.76 -10.97 6.67
CA ARG A 50 -11.50 -10.97 5.91
C ARG A 50 -10.29 -11.16 6.82
N LEU A 51 -10.36 -10.64 8.05
CA LEU A 51 -9.29 -10.78 9.05
C LEU A 51 -9.14 -12.22 9.56
N GLU A 52 -10.18 -13.07 9.50
CA GLU A 52 -10.02 -14.50 9.80
C GLU A 52 -8.99 -15.16 8.86
N ARG A 53 -9.04 -14.84 7.56
CA ARG A 53 -8.03 -15.34 6.60
C ARG A 53 -6.61 -14.84 6.94
N LEU A 54 -6.51 -13.61 7.43
CA LEU A 54 -5.21 -13.06 7.88
C LEU A 54 -4.70 -13.86 9.10
N ARG A 55 -5.57 -14.12 10.10
CA ARG A 55 -5.23 -14.93 11.28
C ARG A 55 -4.79 -16.35 10.90
N ASP A 56 -5.52 -17.01 9.99
CA ASP A 56 -5.15 -18.32 9.48
C ASP A 56 -3.79 -18.31 8.77
N ASN A 57 -3.52 -17.26 8.00
CA ASN A 57 -2.24 -17.10 7.32
C ASN A 57 -1.10 -16.86 8.32
N LEU A 58 -1.28 -16.04 9.35
CA LEU A 58 -0.31 -15.83 10.43
C LEU A 58 0.00 -17.17 11.13
N LYS A 59 -1.03 -17.93 11.51
CA LYS A 59 -0.89 -19.25 12.14
C LYS A 59 -0.11 -20.22 11.24
N ARG A 60 -0.48 -20.33 9.96
CA ARG A 60 0.17 -21.21 8.98
C ARG A 60 1.64 -20.88 8.78
N THR A 61 2.01 -19.60 8.79
CA THR A 61 3.39 -19.15 8.58
C THR A 61 4.19 -19.02 9.88
N ARG A 62 3.55 -19.20 11.04
CA ARG A 62 4.15 -19.02 12.37
C ARG A 62 4.69 -17.58 12.56
N LEU A 63 4.00 -16.61 11.99
CA LEU A 63 4.29 -15.18 12.15
C LEU A 63 3.25 -14.58 13.09
N GLU A 64 3.64 -13.49 13.76
CA GLU A 64 2.78 -12.81 14.73
C GLU A 64 2.54 -11.36 14.34
N ALA A 65 1.31 -10.89 14.50
CA ALA A 65 0.91 -9.50 14.35
C ALA A 65 -0.27 -9.20 15.29
N GLN A 66 -0.38 -7.97 15.75
CA GLN A 66 -1.60 -7.49 16.37
C GLN A 66 -2.65 -7.27 15.29
N VAL A 67 -3.82 -7.92 15.40
CA VAL A 67 -4.90 -7.85 14.40
C VAL A 67 -6.10 -7.14 14.99
N ILE A 68 -6.47 -6.00 14.41
CA ILE A 68 -7.52 -5.09 14.90
C ILE A 68 -8.62 -4.95 13.85
N VAL A 69 -9.86 -5.13 14.26
CA VAL A 69 -11.04 -4.79 13.43
C VAL A 69 -11.36 -3.31 13.64
N ALA A 70 -11.07 -2.47 12.65
CA ALA A 70 -11.37 -1.05 12.70
C ALA A 70 -11.44 -0.44 11.29
N ASP A 71 -12.12 0.69 11.17
CA ASP A 71 -12.13 1.50 9.95
C ASP A 71 -10.86 2.36 9.89
N ALA A 72 -10.09 2.23 8.81
CA ALA A 72 -8.86 3.00 8.58
C ALA A 72 -9.09 4.53 8.56
N LEU A 73 -10.29 5.00 8.25
CA LEU A 73 -10.65 6.42 8.30
C LEU A 73 -10.72 6.99 9.72
N THR A 74 -11.05 6.15 10.70
CA THR A 74 -11.29 6.56 12.10
C THR A 74 -10.31 5.92 13.08
N PHE A 75 -9.48 4.98 12.62
CA PHE A 75 -8.48 4.32 13.47
C PHE A 75 -7.52 5.35 14.05
N ASN A 76 -7.52 5.49 15.36
CA ASN A 76 -6.75 6.49 16.09
C ASN A 76 -6.14 5.87 17.37
N PRO A 77 -5.05 5.08 17.23
CA PRO A 77 -4.33 4.52 18.37
C PRO A 77 -3.54 5.63 19.10
N GLU A 78 -3.19 5.39 20.37
CA GLU A 78 -2.36 6.30 21.15
C GLU A 78 -0.90 6.38 20.68
N THR A 79 -0.49 5.43 19.83
CA THR A 79 0.90 5.31 19.35
C THR A 79 1.01 5.60 17.87
N THR A 80 2.19 6.06 17.45
CA THR A 80 2.58 6.22 16.05
C THR A 80 3.62 5.16 15.65
N PHE A 81 3.83 4.97 14.35
CA PHE A 81 4.62 3.88 13.78
C PHE A 81 5.83 4.39 12.99
N ASP A 82 6.90 3.60 12.98
CA ASP A 82 8.10 3.88 12.18
C ASP A 82 7.81 3.73 10.68
N ALA A 83 6.91 2.78 10.34
CA ALA A 83 6.48 2.51 8.99
C ALA A 83 4.95 2.36 8.93
N VAL A 84 4.30 3.02 7.99
CA VAL A 84 2.86 2.87 7.72
C VAL A 84 2.67 2.47 6.27
N LEU A 85 1.95 1.39 6.06
CA LEU A 85 1.53 0.91 4.75
C LEU A 85 0.02 1.10 4.61
N LEU A 86 -0.40 1.86 3.62
CA LEU A 86 -1.80 1.99 3.22
C LEU A 86 -1.99 1.33 1.86
N ASP A 87 -2.45 0.07 1.86
CA ASP A 87 -2.92 -0.64 0.67
C ASP A 87 -4.41 -0.32 0.48
N ALA A 88 -4.69 0.84 -0.11
CA ALA A 88 -6.02 1.42 -0.08
C ALA A 88 -7.03 0.62 -0.93
N PRO A 89 -8.29 0.49 -0.47
CA PRO A 89 -9.36 -0.09 -1.29
C PRO A 89 -9.53 0.76 -2.56
N CYS A 90 -9.55 0.10 -3.72
CA CYS A 90 -9.55 0.77 -5.02
C CYS A 90 -10.44 0.02 -6.03
N SER A 91 -10.53 0.54 -7.26
CA SER A 91 -11.25 -0.10 -8.36
C SER A 91 -10.68 -1.46 -8.75
N ALA A 92 -9.43 -1.74 -8.38
CA ALA A 92 -8.67 -2.95 -8.71
C ALA A 92 -8.46 -3.17 -10.22
N THR A 93 -8.60 -2.14 -11.06
CA THR A 93 -8.44 -2.23 -12.53
C THR A 93 -7.07 -2.73 -12.97
N GLY A 94 -6.06 -2.63 -12.10
CA GLY A 94 -4.74 -3.21 -12.34
C GLY A 94 -4.71 -4.74 -12.36
N THR A 95 -5.72 -5.40 -11.79
CA THR A 95 -5.82 -6.87 -11.75
C THR A 95 -6.52 -7.47 -12.96
N ILE A 96 -6.69 -6.70 -14.03
CA ILE A 96 -7.41 -7.06 -15.26
C ILE A 96 -6.93 -8.38 -15.88
N ARG A 97 -5.65 -8.74 -15.73
CA ARG A 97 -5.13 -10.04 -16.21
C ARG A 97 -5.81 -11.23 -15.53
N ARG A 98 -6.26 -11.09 -14.32
CA ARG A 98 -6.93 -12.12 -13.49
C ARG A 98 -8.43 -11.92 -13.42
N HIS A 99 -8.89 -10.70 -13.66
CA HIS A 99 -10.26 -10.25 -13.59
C HIS A 99 -10.61 -9.42 -14.83
N PRO A 100 -10.75 -10.04 -16.02
CA PRO A 100 -10.93 -9.32 -17.29
C PRO A 100 -12.30 -8.64 -17.42
N ASP A 101 -13.22 -8.90 -16.51
CA ASP A 101 -14.54 -8.28 -16.39
C ASP A 101 -14.50 -6.86 -15.78
N LEU A 102 -13.44 -6.50 -15.05
CA LEU A 102 -13.35 -5.22 -14.34
C LEU A 102 -13.64 -3.98 -15.19
N PRO A 103 -13.13 -3.84 -16.44
CA PRO A 103 -13.43 -2.67 -17.27
C PRO A 103 -14.90 -2.51 -17.62
N TYR A 104 -15.68 -3.58 -17.55
CA TYR A 104 -17.11 -3.57 -17.87
C TYR A 104 -18.01 -3.33 -16.66
N ILE A 105 -17.51 -3.58 -15.44
CA ILE A 105 -18.28 -3.45 -14.20
C ILE A 105 -17.89 -2.23 -13.37
N LYS A 106 -16.75 -1.59 -13.64
CA LYS A 106 -16.31 -0.38 -12.96
C LYS A 106 -16.73 0.87 -13.73
N THR A 107 -17.29 1.84 -13.01
CA THR A 107 -17.73 3.11 -13.58
C THR A 107 -16.86 4.27 -13.09
N ALA A 108 -16.79 5.36 -13.88
CA ALA A 108 -16.07 6.57 -13.49
C ALA A 108 -16.59 7.17 -12.17
N ALA A 109 -17.89 7.07 -11.91
CA ALA A 109 -18.49 7.54 -10.65
C ALA A 109 -18.02 6.74 -9.44
N GLN A 110 -17.91 5.42 -9.58
CA GLN A 110 -17.35 4.54 -8.52
C GLN A 110 -15.89 4.85 -8.26
N ILE A 111 -15.07 5.03 -9.33
CA ILE A 111 -13.65 5.41 -9.22
C ILE A 111 -13.52 6.74 -8.48
N GLY A 112 -14.31 7.76 -8.85
CA GLY A 112 -14.30 9.06 -8.17
C GLY A 112 -14.71 8.98 -6.69
N THR A 113 -15.61 8.07 -6.33
CA THR A 113 -16.00 7.82 -4.93
C THR A 113 -14.86 7.16 -4.15
N LEU A 114 -14.23 6.13 -4.72
CA LEU A 114 -13.07 5.46 -4.12
C LEU A 114 -11.90 6.44 -3.93
N ALA A 115 -11.60 7.28 -4.92
CA ALA A 115 -10.54 8.27 -4.83
C ALA A 115 -10.75 9.27 -3.66
N ARG A 116 -12.00 9.66 -3.36
CA ARG A 116 -12.30 10.49 -2.18
C ARG A 116 -12.05 9.74 -0.87
N VAL A 117 -12.47 8.48 -0.78
CA VAL A 117 -12.21 7.63 0.39
C VAL A 117 -10.70 7.46 0.60
N GLN A 118 -9.95 7.16 -0.45
CA GLN A 118 -8.50 7.02 -0.41
C GLN A 118 -7.82 8.29 0.08
N SER A 119 -8.27 9.47 -0.37
CA SER A 119 -7.75 10.77 0.12
C SER A 119 -7.93 10.91 1.64
N GLY A 120 -9.10 10.51 2.17
CA GLY A 120 -9.37 10.51 3.61
C GLY A 120 -8.48 9.53 4.37
N MET A 121 -8.34 8.31 3.84
CA MET A 121 -7.48 7.28 4.43
C MET A 121 -6.01 7.70 4.44
N LEU A 122 -5.52 8.32 3.35
CA LEU A 122 -4.15 8.82 3.24
C LEU A 122 -3.88 9.93 4.28
N ALA A 123 -4.84 10.85 4.47
CA ALA A 123 -4.77 11.88 5.49
C ALA A 123 -4.78 11.30 6.92
N GLN A 124 -5.53 10.23 7.17
CA GLN A 124 -5.52 9.55 8.46
C GLN A 124 -4.22 8.77 8.68
N ALA A 125 -3.73 8.04 7.68
CA ALA A 125 -2.46 7.32 7.73
C ALA A 125 -1.29 8.25 8.06
N ALA A 126 -1.28 9.47 7.52
CA ALA A 126 -0.24 10.47 7.80
C ALA A 126 -0.10 10.83 9.27
N LYS A 127 -1.19 10.83 10.04
CA LYS A 127 -1.17 11.13 11.48
C LYS A 127 -0.48 10.02 12.29
N LEU A 128 -0.47 8.81 11.75
CA LEU A 128 0.03 7.60 12.40
C LEU A 128 1.51 7.33 12.16
N VAL A 129 2.16 8.12 11.30
CA VAL A 129 3.60 8.02 11.02
C VAL A 129 4.38 8.83 12.06
N LYS A 130 5.43 8.27 12.66
CA LYS A 130 6.37 9.00 13.51
C LYS A 130 7.12 10.08 12.74
N PRO A 131 7.61 11.16 13.38
CA PRO A 131 8.65 12.00 12.78
C PRO A 131 9.84 11.14 12.32
N GLY A 132 10.35 11.37 11.10
CA GLY A 132 11.37 10.53 10.46
C GLY A 132 10.87 9.18 9.92
N GLY A 133 9.58 8.86 10.10
CA GLY A 133 8.98 7.62 9.63
C GLY A 133 8.59 7.65 8.14
N VAL A 134 8.22 6.49 7.61
CA VAL A 134 7.90 6.27 6.20
C VAL A 134 6.43 5.88 6.03
N LEU A 135 5.76 6.47 5.05
CA LEU A 135 4.43 6.11 4.58
C LEU A 135 4.51 5.60 3.16
N ILE A 136 4.02 4.39 2.93
CA ILE A 136 3.74 3.89 1.59
C ILE A 136 2.24 3.96 1.35
N TYR A 137 1.85 4.69 0.32
CA TYR A 137 0.51 4.64 -0.26
C TYR A 137 0.54 3.78 -1.50
N CYS A 138 -0.36 2.80 -1.62
CA CYS A 138 -0.42 1.97 -2.81
C CYS A 138 -1.84 1.51 -3.15
N VAL A 139 -2.06 1.21 -4.44
CA VAL A 139 -3.31 0.70 -5.00
C VAL A 139 -3.04 -0.25 -6.17
N CYS A 140 -3.84 -1.31 -6.29
CA CYS A 140 -3.84 -2.20 -7.47
C CYS A 140 -4.77 -1.64 -8.57
N SER A 141 -4.57 -0.39 -8.96
CA SER A 141 -5.40 0.34 -9.93
C SER A 141 -4.56 0.96 -11.04
N LEU A 142 -5.12 0.98 -12.25
CA LEU A 142 -4.58 1.70 -13.40
C LEU A 142 -5.02 3.17 -13.44
N GLU A 143 -5.98 3.54 -12.58
CA GLU A 143 -6.59 4.86 -12.59
C GLU A 143 -5.69 5.90 -11.93
N ALA A 144 -5.28 6.91 -12.69
CA ALA A 144 -4.46 8.00 -12.14
C ALA A 144 -5.16 8.76 -10.99
N ALA A 145 -6.51 8.78 -10.98
CA ALA A 145 -7.29 9.39 -9.90
C ALA A 145 -7.11 8.68 -8.55
N GLU A 146 -6.83 7.37 -8.58
CA GLU A 146 -6.58 6.53 -7.40
C GLU A 146 -5.08 6.43 -7.07
N GLY A 147 -4.20 6.80 -8.00
CA GLY A 147 -2.75 6.76 -7.87
C GLY A 147 -2.12 8.15 -7.78
N GLU A 148 -1.48 8.56 -8.87
CA GLU A 148 -0.64 9.78 -8.95
C GLU A 148 -1.35 11.04 -8.48
N ARG A 149 -2.63 11.19 -8.83
CA ARG A 149 -3.42 12.38 -8.51
C ARG A 149 -3.76 12.51 -7.03
N GLN A 150 -3.50 11.49 -6.20
CA GLN A 150 -3.64 11.57 -4.75
C GLN A 150 -2.48 12.34 -4.09
N ILE A 151 -1.28 12.27 -4.66
CA ILE A 151 -0.06 12.67 -3.96
C ILE A 151 0.11 14.18 -3.89
N ALA A 152 -0.03 14.92 -4.98
CA ALA A 152 0.18 16.37 -4.97
C ALA A 152 -0.79 17.11 -4.03
N PRO A 153 -2.12 16.85 -4.03
CA PRO A 153 -3.04 17.46 -3.06
C PRO A 153 -2.78 17.03 -1.61
N PHE A 154 -2.26 15.81 -1.40
CA PHE A 154 -1.84 15.34 -0.09
C PHE A 154 -0.67 16.19 0.44
N LEU A 155 0.39 16.36 -0.33
CA LEU A 155 1.58 17.13 0.07
C LEU A 155 1.27 18.59 0.37
N VAL A 156 0.35 19.21 -0.38
CA VAL A 156 -0.10 20.58 -0.10
C VAL A 156 -0.73 20.68 1.30
N ARG A 157 -1.50 19.68 1.73
CA ARG A 157 -2.19 19.66 3.03
C ARG A 157 -1.33 19.14 4.17
N HIS A 158 -0.27 18.41 3.87
CA HIS A 158 0.62 17.75 4.82
C HIS A 158 2.08 18.11 4.52
N SER A 159 2.44 19.38 4.73
CA SER A 159 3.76 19.95 4.40
C SER A 159 4.93 19.29 5.15
N GLN A 160 4.64 18.54 6.22
CA GLN A 160 5.62 17.72 6.93
C GLN A 160 6.01 16.44 6.17
N PHE A 161 5.38 16.14 5.04
CA PHE A 161 5.75 15.00 4.19
C PHE A 161 6.44 15.44 2.92
N THR A 162 7.41 14.65 2.48
CA THR A 162 8.08 14.80 1.18
C THR A 162 8.07 13.47 0.42
N ILE A 163 8.13 13.55 -0.90
CA ILE A 163 8.34 12.35 -1.72
C ILE A 163 9.75 11.82 -1.45
N SER A 164 9.87 10.54 -1.16
CA SER A 164 11.13 9.81 -1.18
C SER A 164 11.18 9.01 -2.48
N PRO A 165 11.84 9.49 -3.54
CA PRO A 165 11.78 8.87 -4.86
C PRO A 165 12.27 7.42 -4.82
N ILE A 166 11.59 6.57 -5.58
CA ILE A 166 11.98 5.18 -5.80
C ILE A 166 12.96 5.18 -6.96
N SER A 167 14.04 4.41 -6.84
CA SER A 167 15.11 4.35 -7.84
C SER A 167 15.12 3.03 -8.60
N ALA A 168 15.59 3.06 -9.84
CA ALA A 168 15.82 1.85 -10.61
C ALA A 168 16.89 0.97 -9.92
N GLY A 169 16.67 -0.35 -9.93
CA GLY A 169 17.48 -1.33 -9.21
C GLY A 169 17.01 -1.58 -7.77
N GLU A 170 16.31 -0.64 -7.13
CA GLU A 170 15.72 -0.84 -5.81
C GLU A 170 14.64 -1.93 -5.89
N CYS A 171 14.72 -2.95 -5.04
CA CYS A 171 13.76 -4.06 -4.99
C CYS A 171 13.53 -4.78 -6.35
N GLY A 172 14.48 -4.70 -7.28
CA GLY A 172 14.34 -5.25 -8.62
C GLY A 172 13.46 -4.44 -9.57
N ILE A 173 13.19 -3.18 -9.23
CA ILE A 173 12.40 -2.25 -10.05
C ILE A 173 13.26 -1.80 -11.26
N GLU A 174 12.67 -1.89 -12.43
CA GLU A 174 13.28 -1.41 -13.67
C GLU A 174 12.84 0.03 -13.98
N THR A 175 13.65 0.77 -14.75
CA THR A 175 13.41 2.19 -15.05
C THR A 175 12.02 2.43 -15.65
N HIS A 176 11.54 1.53 -16.52
CA HIS A 176 10.24 1.66 -17.17
C HIS A 176 9.04 1.45 -16.24
N MET A 177 9.28 1.02 -14.99
CA MET A 177 8.27 0.90 -13.94
C MET A 177 8.18 2.15 -13.07
N LEU A 178 8.97 3.17 -13.35
CA LEU A 178 9.01 4.42 -12.57
C LEU A 178 8.37 5.58 -13.35
N THR A 179 7.65 6.43 -12.62
CA THR A 179 7.22 7.73 -13.14
C THR A 179 8.35 8.77 -13.00
N GLU A 180 8.23 9.89 -13.71
CA GLU A 180 9.19 11.01 -13.60
C GLU A 180 9.29 11.57 -12.16
N GLN A 181 8.22 11.44 -11.36
CA GLN A 181 8.18 11.86 -9.96
C GLN A 181 8.81 10.84 -9.01
N GLY A 182 9.29 9.70 -9.50
CA GLY A 182 9.86 8.63 -8.69
C GLY A 182 8.82 7.76 -7.97
N PHE A 183 7.62 7.61 -8.52
CA PHE A 183 6.63 6.63 -8.06
C PHE A 183 6.79 5.31 -8.81
N LEU A 184 6.40 4.21 -8.16
CA LEU A 184 6.21 2.94 -8.85
C LEU A 184 4.90 2.95 -9.63
N ARG A 185 4.96 2.62 -10.92
CA ARG A 185 3.81 2.36 -11.77
C ARG A 185 4.08 1.13 -12.62
N THR A 186 3.44 0.02 -12.28
CA THR A 186 3.48 -1.19 -13.12
C THR A 186 2.22 -1.28 -13.98
N LEU A 187 2.34 -1.91 -15.12
CA LEU A 187 1.25 -2.13 -16.07
C LEU A 187 1.15 -3.62 -16.43
N PRO A 188 -0.04 -4.12 -16.83
CA PRO A 188 -0.27 -5.54 -17.07
C PRO A 188 0.63 -6.19 -18.12
N HIS A 189 1.15 -5.43 -19.08
CA HIS A 189 2.06 -5.91 -20.13
C HIS A 189 3.53 -5.95 -19.70
N MET A 190 3.87 -5.35 -18.55
CA MET A 190 5.25 -5.34 -18.06
C MET A 190 5.60 -6.73 -17.53
N ALA A 191 6.77 -7.23 -17.92
CA ALA A 191 7.32 -8.48 -17.44
C ALA A 191 8.58 -8.21 -16.62
N THR A 192 8.90 -9.13 -15.74
CA THR A 192 10.22 -9.19 -15.07
C THR A 192 10.90 -10.49 -15.45
N GLY A 193 12.20 -10.61 -15.22
CA GLY A 193 12.91 -11.88 -15.45
C GLY A 193 12.33 -13.08 -14.68
N ARG A 194 11.40 -12.86 -13.76
CA ARG A 194 10.76 -13.88 -12.92
C ARG A 194 9.25 -14.04 -13.16
N SER A 195 8.62 -13.10 -13.88
CA SER A 195 7.17 -13.12 -14.14
C SER A 195 6.89 -12.64 -15.57
N PRO A 196 6.07 -13.39 -16.34
CA PRO A 196 5.71 -13.03 -17.71
C PRO A 196 4.74 -11.83 -17.78
N GLY A 197 4.34 -11.28 -16.64
CA GLY A 197 3.49 -10.11 -16.53
C GLY A 197 3.25 -9.74 -15.07
N LEU A 198 2.89 -8.50 -14.83
CA LEU A 198 2.58 -7.93 -13.51
C LEU A 198 1.13 -7.51 -13.44
N ASP A 199 0.59 -7.37 -12.24
CA ASP A 199 -0.62 -6.58 -12.06
C ASP A 199 -0.28 -5.09 -12.28
N GLY A 200 -1.23 -4.31 -12.78
CA GLY A 200 -1.12 -2.86 -12.78
C GLY A 200 -1.17 -2.37 -11.33
N PHE A 201 -0.19 -1.59 -10.94
CA PHE A 201 -0.02 -1.19 -9.56
C PHE A 201 0.58 0.21 -9.45
N PHE A 202 0.19 0.94 -8.43
CA PHE A 202 0.79 2.22 -8.08
C PHE A 202 1.31 2.18 -6.65
N ALA A 203 2.50 2.74 -6.41
CA ALA A 203 2.97 3.01 -5.06
C ALA A 203 3.80 4.31 -5.01
N ALA A 204 3.55 5.10 -3.96
CA ALA A 204 4.32 6.27 -3.59
C ALA A 204 4.95 6.09 -2.21
N ARG A 205 6.23 6.41 -2.09
CA ARG A 205 6.96 6.46 -0.83
C ARG A 205 7.07 7.90 -0.36
N LEU A 206 6.60 8.13 0.85
CA LEU A 206 6.58 9.44 1.49
C LEU A 206 7.31 9.37 2.83
N THR A 207 8.10 10.37 3.15
CA THR A 207 8.82 10.46 4.42
C THR A 207 8.31 11.65 5.21
N ARG A 208 8.02 11.45 6.50
CA ARG A 208 7.69 12.53 7.43
C ARG A 208 8.97 13.18 7.95
N SER A 209 9.07 14.51 7.88
CA SER A 209 10.17 15.26 8.51
C SER A 209 10.16 15.07 10.03
N PHE A 210 11.31 15.35 10.65
CA PHE A 210 11.49 15.32 12.09
C PHE A 210 10.75 16.46 12.81
#